data_58600a7e48c07ee9f035fde69b20e839
#
_entry.id   58600a7e48c07ee9f035fde69b20e839
#
_cell.length_a   1.000
_cell.length_b   1.000
_cell.length_c   1.000
_cell.angle_alpha   90.00
_cell.angle_beta   90.00
_cell.angle_gamma   90.00
#
_symmetry.space_group_name_H-M   'P 1'
#
loop_
_entity.id
_entity.type
_entity.pdbx_description
1 polymer ?
#
loop_
_entity_poly.entity_id
_entity_poly.type
_entity_poly.pdbx_seq_one_letter_code
_entity_poly.pdbx_strand_id
1 'polypeptide(L)'
;LSMIKSISAKSSYGDCVGVYKGYGTGHFIKMLHNGIEYAEMQILAESYSILKSSNFSNLEISNFFKSLKEKNQSSYLIEISSEIIKKKADNEYLIDNIKPVANNKGTGKLTVETSLEYNFPLPSIYEAFNARVESHFQKIWPKVTHSKNLNVDLDKVKNAIYFARLSTLIQGILFIEHFSSKESLEIKISKVLQNWLSGCIIRS
;
A
#
# COMPACT_ATOMS: atom_id res chain seq x y z
N LEU A 1 20.51 8.79 19.01
CA LEU A 1 19.35 9.37 18.30
C LEU A 1 19.78 10.49 17.31
N SER A 2 20.71 11.38 17.68
CA SER A 2 21.18 12.47 16.81
C SER A 2 21.76 11.96 15.49
N MET A 3 22.60 10.93 15.53
CA MET A 3 23.18 10.27 14.34
C MET A 3 22.07 9.68 13.43
N ILE A 4 21.07 9.00 14.00
CA ILE A 4 19.95 8.45 13.20
C ILE A 4 19.15 9.59 12.56
N LYS A 5 18.90 10.66 13.30
CA LYS A 5 18.24 11.85 12.76
C LYS A 5 19.01 12.48 11.60
N SER A 6 20.34 12.52 11.64
CA SER A 6 21.14 13.16 10.58
C SER A 6 21.03 12.45 9.24
N ILE A 7 20.82 11.13 9.23
CA ILE A 7 20.70 10.29 8.01
C ILE A 7 19.25 9.98 7.63
N SER A 8 18.26 10.32 8.48
CA SER A 8 16.85 10.05 8.18
C SER A 8 16.31 11.00 7.10
N ALA A 9 15.29 10.55 6.37
CA ALA A 9 14.55 11.40 5.45
C ALA A 9 13.94 12.60 6.20
N LYS A 10 13.88 13.74 5.53
CA LYS A 10 13.36 15.00 6.05
C LYS A 10 12.10 15.42 5.30
N SER A 11 11.15 16.01 6.02
CA SER A 11 9.97 16.63 5.42
C SER A 11 9.52 17.84 6.24
N SER A 12 8.47 18.54 5.76
CA SER A 12 7.80 19.60 6.53
C SER A 12 7.19 19.11 7.86
N TYR A 13 6.95 17.82 7.99
CA TYR A 13 6.43 17.17 9.20
C TYR A 13 7.52 16.74 10.18
N GLY A 14 8.80 16.90 9.82
CA GLY A 14 9.96 16.57 10.64
C GLY A 14 10.83 15.43 10.09
N ASP A 15 11.63 14.84 10.97
CA ASP A 15 12.51 13.72 10.64
C ASP A 15 11.72 12.40 10.60
N CYS A 16 11.97 11.56 9.56
CA CYS A 16 11.41 10.22 9.48
C CYS A 16 12.10 9.25 10.46
N VAL A 17 12.01 9.58 11.75
CA VAL A 17 12.54 8.76 12.84
C VAL A 17 11.68 8.88 14.09
N GLY A 18 11.33 7.74 14.69
CA GLY A 18 10.57 7.68 15.93
C GLY A 18 11.25 6.79 16.96
N VAL A 19 11.10 7.18 18.23
CA VAL A 19 11.49 6.35 19.37
C VAL A 19 10.22 5.99 20.13
N TYR A 20 10.03 4.69 20.32
CA TYR A 20 8.88 4.13 21.01
C TYR A 20 9.35 3.35 22.23
N LYS A 21 8.62 3.46 23.34
CA LYS A 21 8.88 2.68 24.55
C LYS A 21 8.44 1.23 24.35
N GLY A 22 9.07 0.31 25.05
CA GLY A 22 8.78 -1.12 25.01
C GLY A 22 9.67 -1.87 24.02
N TYR A 23 9.99 -3.11 24.40
CA TYR A 23 10.81 -4.00 23.57
C TYR A 23 10.03 -4.39 22.30
N GLY A 24 10.64 -4.25 21.13
CA GLY A 24 10.01 -4.64 19.87
C GLY A 24 9.00 -3.65 19.29
N THR A 25 8.55 -2.63 20.03
CA THR A 25 7.49 -1.70 19.58
C THR A 25 7.80 -1.02 18.25
N GLY A 26 9.04 -0.56 18.05
CA GLY A 26 9.46 0.05 16.78
C GLY A 26 9.39 -0.95 15.61
N HIS A 27 9.74 -2.22 15.85
CA HIS A 27 9.62 -3.29 14.86
C HIS A 27 8.17 -3.60 14.52
N PHE A 28 7.28 -3.65 15.53
CA PHE A 28 5.84 -3.82 15.33
C PHE A 28 5.26 -2.71 14.44
N ILE A 29 5.57 -1.45 14.75
CA ILE A 29 5.10 -0.29 13.96
C ILE A 29 5.63 -0.36 12.52
N LYS A 30 6.90 -0.75 12.33
CA LYS A 30 7.47 -0.87 10.98
C LYS A 30 6.93 -2.07 10.21
N MET A 31 6.70 -3.18 10.88
CA MET A 31 6.05 -4.36 10.30
C MET A 31 4.65 -4.01 9.79
N LEU A 32 3.84 -3.37 10.61
CA LEU A 32 2.49 -2.94 10.25
C LEU A 32 2.48 -1.92 9.11
N HIS A 33 3.40 -0.96 9.13
CA HIS A 33 3.62 -0.05 8.01
C HIS A 33 3.81 -0.82 6.69
N ASN A 34 4.61 -1.89 6.70
CA ASN A 34 4.84 -2.69 5.50
C ASN A 34 3.60 -3.51 5.12
N GLY A 35 2.77 -3.94 6.07
CA GLY A 35 1.47 -4.55 5.78
C GLY A 35 0.53 -3.57 5.06
N ILE A 36 0.45 -2.32 5.53
CA ILE A 36 -0.31 -1.25 4.88
C ILE A 36 0.23 -0.99 3.47
N GLU A 37 1.55 -0.96 3.29
CA GLU A 37 2.19 -0.82 1.97
C GLU A 37 1.74 -1.94 1.01
N TYR A 38 1.61 -3.17 1.46
CA TYR A 38 1.13 -4.28 0.64
C TYR A 38 -0.30 -4.03 0.16
N ALA A 39 -1.18 -3.59 1.04
CA ALA A 39 -2.57 -3.26 0.70
C ALA A 39 -2.66 -2.06 -0.27
N GLU A 40 -1.88 -1.01 -0.05
CA GLU A 40 -1.80 0.13 -0.97
C GLU A 40 -1.38 -0.32 -2.38
N MET A 41 -0.36 -1.16 -2.49
CA MET A 41 0.11 -1.68 -3.79
C MET A 41 -0.95 -2.57 -4.45
N GLN A 42 -1.67 -3.39 -3.69
CA GLN A 42 -2.74 -4.25 -4.21
C GLN A 42 -3.92 -3.41 -4.72
N ILE A 43 -4.35 -2.38 -4.00
CA ILE A 43 -5.40 -1.44 -4.43
C ILE A 43 -5.04 -0.80 -5.78
N LEU A 44 -3.77 -0.39 -5.96
CA LEU A 44 -3.31 0.19 -7.22
C LEU A 44 -3.29 -0.85 -8.36
N ALA A 45 -2.85 -2.08 -8.08
CA ALA A 45 -2.81 -3.16 -9.05
C ALA A 45 -4.24 -3.55 -9.53
N GLU A 46 -5.18 -3.66 -8.61
CA GLU A 46 -6.59 -3.93 -8.93
C GLU A 46 -7.22 -2.78 -9.74
N SER A 47 -6.95 -1.54 -9.34
CA SER A 47 -7.42 -0.36 -10.05
C SER A 47 -6.88 -0.31 -11.49
N TYR A 48 -5.59 -0.63 -11.67
CA TYR A 48 -4.98 -0.78 -13.00
C TYR A 48 -5.69 -1.88 -13.81
N SER A 49 -5.93 -3.04 -13.20
CA SER A 49 -6.59 -4.18 -13.86
C SER A 49 -8.02 -3.84 -14.29
N ILE A 50 -8.79 -3.16 -13.45
CA ILE A 50 -10.16 -2.70 -13.77
C ILE A 50 -10.13 -1.76 -14.98
N LEU A 51 -9.25 -0.76 -14.99
CA LEU A 51 -9.14 0.20 -16.07
C LEU A 51 -8.66 -0.45 -17.38
N LYS A 52 -7.69 -1.37 -17.32
CA LYS A 52 -7.25 -2.15 -18.49
C LYS A 52 -8.37 -3.02 -19.06
N SER A 53 -9.16 -3.66 -18.21
CA SER A 53 -10.32 -4.47 -18.62
C SER A 53 -11.44 -3.62 -19.21
N SER A 54 -11.44 -2.31 -18.93
CA SER A 54 -12.36 -1.31 -19.48
C SER A 54 -11.80 -0.64 -20.74
N ASN A 55 -10.75 -1.22 -21.37
CA ASN A 55 -10.09 -0.77 -22.60
C ASN A 55 -9.34 0.59 -22.48
N PHE A 56 -9.03 1.07 -21.29
CA PHE A 56 -8.17 2.24 -21.16
C PHE A 56 -6.74 1.92 -21.57
N SER A 57 -6.12 2.79 -22.33
CA SER A 57 -4.70 2.73 -22.66
C SER A 57 -3.83 3.02 -21.44
N ASN A 58 -2.56 2.59 -21.47
CA ASN A 58 -1.63 2.89 -20.38
C ASN A 58 -1.45 4.40 -20.14
N LEU A 59 -1.54 5.22 -21.18
CA LEU A 59 -1.48 6.67 -21.04
C LEU A 59 -2.71 7.24 -20.33
N GLU A 60 -3.90 6.77 -20.66
CA GLU A 60 -5.15 7.18 -19.99
C GLU A 60 -5.15 6.75 -18.52
N ILE A 61 -4.67 5.53 -18.22
CA ILE A 61 -4.55 5.05 -16.84
C ILE A 61 -3.52 5.88 -16.06
N SER A 62 -2.38 6.20 -16.66
CA SER A 62 -1.40 7.10 -16.06
C SER A 62 -2.01 8.46 -15.72
N ASN A 63 -2.75 9.06 -16.66
CA ASN A 63 -3.45 10.35 -16.45
C ASN A 63 -4.54 10.24 -15.37
N PHE A 64 -5.25 9.11 -15.31
CA PHE A 64 -6.22 8.84 -14.25
C PHE A 64 -5.55 8.87 -12.86
N PHE A 65 -4.45 8.13 -12.65
CA PHE A 65 -3.73 8.16 -11.38
C PHE A 65 -3.18 9.56 -11.06
N LYS A 66 -2.65 10.27 -12.07
CA LYS A 66 -2.18 11.64 -11.89
C LYS A 66 -3.29 12.59 -11.43
N SER A 67 -4.52 12.40 -11.91
CA SER A 67 -5.68 13.24 -11.55
C SER A 67 -6.12 13.09 -10.08
N LEU A 68 -5.70 12.02 -9.38
CA LEU A 68 -5.97 11.83 -7.95
C LEU A 68 -5.28 12.90 -7.09
N LYS A 69 -4.19 13.50 -7.58
CA LYS A 69 -3.48 14.59 -6.90
C LYS A 69 -4.34 15.84 -6.75
N GLU A 70 -5.15 16.16 -7.75
CA GLU A 70 -5.99 17.36 -7.76
C GLU A 70 -7.05 17.37 -6.66
N LYS A 71 -7.44 16.19 -6.17
CA LYS A 71 -8.44 16.03 -5.10
C LYS A 71 -7.82 15.73 -3.72
N ASN A 72 -6.52 15.98 -3.53
CA ASN A 72 -5.77 15.61 -2.31
C ASN A 72 -5.89 14.11 -1.95
N GLN A 73 -6.05 13.25 -2.96
CA GLN A 73 -6.14 11.80 -2.82
C GLN A 73 -4.87 11.08 -3.25
N SER A 74 -3.82 11.85 -3.59
CA SER A 74 -2.54 11.29 -4.02
C SER A 74 -1.75 10.69 -2.87
N SER A 75 -0.80 9.85 -3.23
CA SER A 75 0.26 9.36 -2.37
C SER A 75 1.51 9.15 -3.21
N TYR A 76 2.64 8.96 -2.54
CA TYR A 76 3.88 8.64 -3.24
C TYR A 76 3.74 7.42 -4.17
N LEU A 77 3.04 6.37 -3.72
CA LEU A 77 2.80 5.17 -4.54
C LEU A 77 1.94 5.48 -5.78
N ILE A 78 0.91 6.32 -5.64
CA ILE A 78 0.09 6.76 -6.78
C ILE A 78 0.94 7.57 -7.77
N GLU A 79 1.76 8.49 -7.28
CA GLU A 79 2.61 9.34 -8.13
C GLU A 79 3.60 8.50 -8.93
N ILE A 80 4.35 7.59 -8.29
CA ILE A 80 5.30 6.74 -9.01
C ILE A 80 4.60 5.74 -9.94
N SER A 81 3.43 5.23 -9.58
CA SER A 81 2.65 4.34 -10.45
C SER A 81 2.22 5.06 -11.72
N SER A 82 1.79 6.32 -11.63
CA SER A 82 1.45 7.11 -12.81
C SER A 82 2.63 7.26 -13.77
N GLU A 83 3.85 7.41 -13.25
CA GLU A 83 5.06 7.52 -14.07
C GLU A 83 5.50 6.16 -14.66
N ILE A 84 5.39 5.08 -13.88
CA ILE A 84 5.78 3.73 -14.32
C ILE A 84 4.87 3.25 -15.45
N ILE A 85 3.56 3.43 -15.35
CA ILE A 85 2.57 2.93 -16.31
C ILE A 85 2.80 3.48 -17.71
N LYS A 86 3.21 4.74 -17.83
CA LYS A 86 3.47 5.37 -19.15
C LYS A 86 4.88 5.15 -19.68
N LYS A 87 5.80 4.58 -18.88
CA LYS A 87 7.19 4.43 -19.27
C LYS A 87 7.36 3.39 -20.36
N LYS A 88 8.10 3.76 -21.40
CA LYS A 88 8.41 2.90 -22.55
C LYS A 88 9.91 2.61 -22.64
N ALA A 89 10.25 1.45 -23.21
CA ALA A 89 11.53 1.11 -23.80
C ALA A 89 11.25 0.50 -25.16
N ASP A 90 12.05 0.87 -26.17
CA ASP A 90 11.92 0.36 -27.55
C ASP A 90 10.49 0.43 -28.11
N ASN A 91 9.77 1.51 -27.80
CA ASN A 91 8.35 1.76 -28.14
C ASN A 91 7.32 0.89 -27.42
N GLU A 92 7.71 -0.07 -26.59
CA GLU A 92 6.81 -0.88 -25.78
C GLU A 92 6.68 -0.34 -24.34
N TYR A 93 5.50 -0.48 -23.73
CA TYR A 93 5.33 -0.11 -22.33
C TYR A 93 6.03 -1.11 -21.42
N LEU A 94 6.90 -0.63 -20.55
CA LEU A 94 7.66 -1.49 -19.62
C LEU A 94 6.75 -2.32 -18.72
N ILE A 95 5.60 -1.77 -18.32
CA ILE A 95 4.65 -2.47 -17.45
C ILE A 95 4.10 -3.74 -18.09
N ASP A 96 3.96 -3.79 -19.41
CA ASP A 96 3.43 -4.94 -20.13
C ASP A 96 4.46 -6.11 -20.18
N ASN A 97 5.74 -5.81 -19.90
CA ASN A 97 6.86 -6.78 -19.87
C ASN A 97 7.25 -7.21 -18.44
N ILE A 98 6.61 -6.67 -17.41
CA ILE A 98 6.85 -7.06 -16.00
C ILE A 98 6.22 -8.42 -15.74
N LYS A 99 6.97 -9.32 -15.10
CA LYS A 99 6.42 -10.61 -14.65
C LYS A 99 5.27 -10.37 -13.67
N PRO A 100 4.11 -11.02 -13.85
CA PRO A 100 2.95 -10.85 -12.96
C PRO A 100 3.11 -11.64 -11.66
N VAL A 101 4.25 -11.51 -10.99
CA VAL A 101 4.58 -12.19 -9.74
C VAL A 101 5.11 -11.19 -8.74
N ALA A 102 4.56 -11.16 -7.55
CA ALA A 102 5.00 -10.30 -6.46
C ALA A 102 5.65 -11.11 -5.33
N ASN A 103 6.95 -10.91 -5.11
CA ASN A 103 7.67 -11.57 -4.02
C ASN A 103 7.30 -11.02 -2.65
N ASN A 104 7.40 -11.90 -1.65
CA ASN A 104 7.20 -11.57 -0.24
C ASN A 104 8.55 -11.59 0.50
N LYS A 105 8.92 -10.45 1.12
CA LYS A 105 10.15 -10.34 1.94
C LYS A 105 9.94 -10.70 3.41
N GLY A 106 8.78 -11.27 3.77
CA GLY A 106 8.47 -11.74 5.12
C GLY A 106 7.68 -10.76 5.97
N THR A 107 7.85 -9.44 5.82
CA THR A 107 7.19 -8.45 6.70
C THR A 107 5.67 -8.39 6.56
N GLY A 108 5.12 -8.58 5.36
CA GLY A 108 3.68 -8.69 5.15
C GLY A 108 3.11 -9.95 5.79
N LYS A 109 3.80 -11.09 5.65
CA LYS A 109 3.47 -12.33 6.34
C LYS A 109 3.45 -12.13 7.86
N LEU A 110 4.50 -11.54 8.40
CA LEU A 110 4.61 -11.27 9.83
C LEU A 110 3.47 -10.37 10.35
N THR A 111 3.03 -9.39 9.56
CA THR A 111 1.86 -8.55 9.92
C THR A 111 0.60 -9.41 10.07
N VAL A 112 0.35 -10.32 9.13
CA VAL A 112 -0.79 -11.26 9.18
C VAL A 112 -0.68 -12.17 10.39
N GLU A 113 0.46 -12.83 10.59
CA GLU A 113 0.71 -13.73 11.72
C GLU A 113 0.49 -13.03 13.06
N THR A 114 1.07 -11.84 13.24
CA THR A 114 0.91 -11.06 14.48
C THR A 114 -0.55 -10.67 14.71
N SER A 115 -1.28 -10.27 13.65
CA SER A 115 -2.70 -9.92 13.82
C SER A 115 -3.56 -11.11 14.26
N LEU A 116 -3.25 -12.32 13.77
CA LEU A 116 -3.91 -13.54 14.22
C LEU A 116 -3.57 -13.87 15.68
N GLU A 117 -2.31 -13.72 16.10
CA GLU A 117 -1.89 -13.90 17.50
C GLU A 117 -2.66 -12.95 18.45
N TYR A 118 -2.89 -11.72 18.03
CA TYR A 118 -3.64 -10.72 18.79
C TYR A 118 -5.15 -10.80 18.59
N ASN A 119 -5.67 -11.75 17.79
CA ASN A 119 -7.08 -11.88 17.43
C ASN A 119 -7.67 -10.56 16.87
N PHE A 120 -6.93 -9.87 16.03
CA PHE A 120 -7.33 -8.60 15.45
C PHE A 120 -7.48 -8.69 13.92
N PRO A 121 -8.62 -8.31 13.32
CA PRO A 121 -8.85 -8.45 11.88
C PRO A 121 -8.15 -7.34 11.07
N LEU A 122 -7.40 -7.75 10.03
CA LEU A 122 -6.77 -6.87 9.05
C LEU A 122 -7.13 -7.29 7.61
N PRO A 123 -8.42 -7.30 7.22
CA PRO A 123 -8.85 -7.91 5.96
C PRO A 123 -8.14 -7.35 4.73
N SER A 124 -7.93 -6.03 4.61
CA SER A 124 -7.24 -5.45 3.46
C SER A 124 -5.79 -5.92 3.34
N ILE A 125 -5.11 -6.11 4.47
CA ILE A 125 -3.72 -6.58 4.50
C ILE A 125 -3.64 -8.09 4.21
N TYR A 126 -4.61 -8.87 4.69
CA TYR A 126 -4.71 -10.30 4.41
C TYR A 126 -4.87 -10.55 2.91
N GLU A 127 -5.82 -9.87 2.29
CA GLU A 127 -6.08 -10.04 0.85
C GLU A 127 -4.87 -9.59 0.01
N ALA A 128 -4.21 -8.51 0.37
CA ALA A 128 -3.00 -8.08 -0.30
C ALA A 128 -1.83 -9.08 -0.15
N PHE A 129 -1.71 -9.73 1.01
CA PHE A 129 -0.75 -10.79 1.22
C PHE A 129 -1.12 -12.04 0.40
N ASN A 130 -2.39 -12.45 0.42
CA ASN A 130 -2.90 -13.58 -0.36
C ASN A 130 -2.67 -13.38 -1.86
N ALA A 131 -2.99 -12.22 -2.40
CA ALA A 131 -2.76 -11.90 -3.81
C ALA A 131 -1.29 -12.06 -4.23
N ARG A 132 -0.34 -11.72 -3.33
CA ARG A 132 1.09 -11.97 -3.59
C ARG A 132 1.42 -13.46 -3.59
N VAL A 133 0.88 -14.23 -2.66
CA VAL A 133 1.05 -15.69 -2.63
C VAL A 133 0.47 -16.30 -3.90
N GLU A 134 -0.77 -15.95 -4.23
CA GLU A 134 -1.47 -16.44 -5.41
C GLU A 134 -0.74 -16.12 -6.71
N SER A 135 -0.06 -14.99 -6.80
CA SER A 135 0.71 -14.61 -7.99
C SER A 135 1.76 -15.66 -8.41
N HIS A 136 2.24 -16.47 -7.47
CA HIS A 136 3.18 -17.58 -7.74
C HIS A 136 2.49 -18.83 -8.28
N PHE A 137 1.18 -18.95 -8.11
CA PHE A 137 0.39 -20.13 -8.49
C PHE A 137 -0.43 -19.93 -9.77
N GLN A 138 -0.21 -18.87 -10.53
CA GLN A 138 -0.99 -18.54 -11.75
C GLN A 138 -1.06 -19.64 -12.79
N LYS A 139 -0.08 -20.56 -12.83
CA LYS A 139 -0.07 -21.72 -13.73
C LYS A 139 -1.06 -22.81 -13.30
N ILE A 140 -1.45 -22.84 -12.03
CA ILE A 140 -2.30 -23.87 -11.41
C ILE A 140 -3.75 -23.40 -11.37
N TRP A 141 -3.98 -22.09 -11.16
CA TRP A 141 -5.33 -21.53 -11.15
C TRP A 141 -5.89 -21.41 -12.57
N PRO A 142 -7.16 -21.75 -12.78
CA PRO A 142 -7.79 -21.51 -14.05
C PRO A 142 -7.74 -20.02 -14.38
N LYS A 143 -7.34 -19.70 -15.62
CA LYS A 143 -7.38 -18.31 -16.09
C LYS A 143 -8.83 -17.84 -16.09
N VAL A 144 -9.17 -16.92 -15.23
CA VAL A 144 -10.44 -16.21 -15.30
C VAL A 144 -10.39 -15.32 -16.54
N THR A 145 -11.22 -15.65 -17.54
CA THR A 145 -11.43 -14.75 -18.68
C THR A 145 -12.28 -13.59 -18.20
N HIS A 146 -11.65 -12.46 -17.93
CA HIS A 146 -12.41 -11.25 -17.65
C HIS A 146 -13.21 -10.85 -18.87
N SER A 147 -14.49 -10.51 -18.69
CA SER A 147 -15.29 -9.89 -19.75
C SER A 147 -14.61 -8.58 -20.15
N LYS A 148 -14.14 -8.49 -21.38
CA LYS A 148 -13.68 -7.24 -21.97
C LYS A 148 -14.92 -6.33 -22.11
N ASN A 149 -14.81 -5.04 -21.84
CA ASN A 149 -15.84 -4.00 -21.92
C ASN A 149 -16.66 -3.79 -20.64
N LEU A 150 -15.98 -3.66 -19.50
CA LEU A 150 -16.60 -3.05 -18.32
C LEU A 150 -16.85 -1.56 -18.60
N ASN A 151 -18.10 -1.12 -18.52
CA ASN A 151 -18.40 0.32 -18.50
C ASN A 151 -18.13 0.82 -17.09
N VAL A 152 -17.03 1.56 -16.92
CA VAL A 152 -16.53 1.99 -15.61
C VAL A 152 -16.70 3.48 -15.46
N ASP A 153 -17.34 3.87 -14.36
CA ASP A 153 -17.42 5.25 -13.90
C ASP A 153 -16.12 5.62 -13.16
N LEU A 154 -15.33 6.51 -13.75
CA LEU A 154 -14.02 6.90 -13.20
C LEU A 154 -14.11 7.56 -11.82
N ASP A 155 -15.18 8.31 -11.54
CA ASP A 155 -15.35 8.93 -10.23
C ASP A 155 -15.67 7.89 -9.15
N LYS A 156 -16.41 6.84 -9.50
CA LYS A 156 -16.62 5.69 -8.60
C LYS A 156 -15.30 4.94 -8.33
N VAL A 157 -14.46 4.75 -9.34
CA VAL A 157 -13.13 4.13 -9.15
C VAL A 157 -12.26 4.99 -8.24
N LYS A 158 -12.23 6.32 -8.43
CA LYS A 158 -11.50 7.24 -7.53
C LYS A 158 -11.97 7.12 -6.09
N ASN A 159 -13.28 7.13 -5.88
CA ASN A 159 -13.86 7.01 -4.55
C ASN A 159 -13.58 5.64 -3.92
N ALA A 160 -13.60 4.57 -4.71
CA ALA A 160 -13.24 3.22 -4.24
C ALA A 160 -11.78 3.14 -3.81
N ILE A 161 -10.85 3.69 -4.59
CA ILE A 161 -9.42 3.77 -4.24
C ILE A 161 -9.25 4.53 -2.91
N TYR A 162 -9.86 5.71 -2.80
CA TYR A 162 -9.77 6.53 -1.60
C TYR A 162 -10.32 5.79 -0.36
N PHE A 163 -11.51 5.20 -0.49
CA PHE A 163 -12.14 4.44 0.59
C PHE A 163 -11.30 3.23 1.02
N ALA A 164 -10.79 2.45 0.06
CA ALA A 164 -9.98 1.27 0.35
C ALA A 164 -8.67 1.64 1.08
N ARG A 165 -7.99 2.71 0.63
CA ARG A 165 -6.78 3.24 1.27
C ARG A 165 -7.06 3.73 2.69
N LEU A 166 -8.10 4.54 2.86
CA LEU A 166 -8.51 5.03 4.18
C LEU A 166 -8.87 3.88 5.12
N SER A 167 -9.63 2.89 4.64
CA SER A 167 -9.99 1.70 5.41
C SER A 167 -8.76 0.90 5.85
N THR A 168 -7.78 0.74 4.96
CA THR A 168 -6.50 0.07 5.28
C THR A 168 -5.73 0.82 6.38
N LEU A 169 -5.63 2.14 6.27
CA LEU A 169 -4.96 2.97 7.27
C LEU A 169 -5.66 2.87 8.63
N ILE A 170 -7.00 2.93 8.64
CA ILE A 170 -7.81 2.80 9.87
C ILE A 170 -7.58 1.43 10.51
N GLN A 171 -7.59 0.32 9.74
CA GLN A 171 -7.28 -1.01 10.25
C GLN A 171 -5.92 -1.03 10.95
N GLY A 172 -4.90 -0.42 10.32
CA GLY A 172 -3.57 -0.32 10.92
C GLY A 172 -3.54 0.50 12.20
N ILE A 173 -4.20 1.66 12.25
CA ILE A 173 -4.27 2.50 13.44
C ILE A 173 -4.96 1.77 14.59
N LEU A 174 -6.10 1.16 14.33
CA LEU A 174 -6.85 0.41 15.34
C LEU A 174 -6.05 -0.79 15.85
N PHE A 175 -5.24 -1.44 15.01
CA PHE A 175 -4.36 -2.52 15.45
C PHE A 175 -3.22 -2.00 16.34
N ILE A 176 -2.68 -0.80 16.09
CA ILE A 176 -1.69 -0.19 17.00
C ILE A 176 -2.33 0.08 18.37
N GLU A 177 -3.54 0.59 18.42
CA GLU A 177 -4.26 0.84 19.67
C GLU A 177 -4.54 -0.45 20.43
N HIS A 178 -4.99 -1.50 19.72
CA HIS A 178 -5.24 -2.82 20.31
C HIS A 178 -3.95 -3.42 20.90
N PHE A 179 -2.87 -3.41 20.13
CA PHE A 179 -1.54 -3.87 20.56
C PHE A 179 -1.04 -3.07 21.78
N SER A 180 -1.15 -1.74 21.73
CA SER A 180 -0.77 -0.84 22.81
C SER A 180 -1.49 -1.19 24.11
N SER A 181 -2.80 -1.45 24.03
CA SER A 181 -3.62 -1.86 25.18
C SER A 181 -3.22 -3.24 25.72
N LYS A 182 -3.03 -4.22 24.84
CA LYS A 182 -2.68 -5.60 25.24
C LYS A 182 -1.30 -5.68 25.90
N GLU A 183 -0.33 -4.93 25.41
CA GLU A 183 1.04 -4.90 25.91
C GLU A 183 1.27 -3.87 27.03
N SER A 184 0.21 -3.17 27.47
CA SER A 184 0.29 -2.07 28.46
C SER A 184 1.34 -1.02 28.07
N LEU A 185 1.40 -0.67 26.78
CA LEU A 185 2.32 0.32 26.21
C LEU A 185 1.60 1.64 25.94
N GLU A 186 2.31 2.74 25.99
CA GLU A 186 1.81 4.04 25.54
C GLU A 186 2.37 4.36 24.15
N ILE A 187 1.60 4.05 23.08
CA ILE A 187 1.96 4.37 21.71
C ILE A 187 1.11 5.56 21.24
N LYS A 188 1.76 6.72 21.02
CA LYS A 188 1.07 7.91 20.51
C LYS A 188 0.89 7.79 19.00
N ILE A 189 -0.35 7.55 18.55
CA ILE A 189 -0.71 7.41 17.13
C ILE A 189 -0.27 8.62 16.31
N SER A 190 -0.45 9.85 16.83
CA SER A 190 0.00 11.07 16.15
C SER A 190 1.49 11.06 15.81
N LYS A 191 2.31 10.48 16.69
CA LYS A 191 3.76 10.35 16.44
C LYS A 191 4.07 9.29 15.39
N VAL A 192 3.32 8.20 15.35
CA VAL A 192 3.43 7.17 14.30
C VAL A 192 3.09 7.77 12.95
N LEU A 193 1.94 8.46 12.85
CA LEU A 193 1.49 9.10 11.62
C LEU A 193 2.47 10.19 11.16
N GLN A 194 2.99 11.01 12.06
CA GLN A 194 4.02 12.00 11.74
C GLN A 194 5.25 11.35 11.09
N ASN A 195 5.71 10.20 11.59
CA ASN A 195 6.82 9.49 10.97
C ASN A 195 6.46 8.94 9.59
N TRP A 196 5.23 8.46 9.41
CA TRP A 196 4.77 7.93 8.13
C TRP A 196 4.59 9.01 7.06
N LEU A 197 4.26 10.24 7.48
CA LEU A 197 4.21 11.40 6.57
C LEU A 197 5.61 11.93 6.20
N SER A 198 6.62 11.67 7.03
CA SER A 198 7.94 12.32 6.90
C SER A 198 8.86 11.76 5.83
N GLY A 199 8.52 10.69 5.12
CA GLY A 199 9.38 10.19 4.04
C GLY A 199 9.36 8.69 3.83
N CYS A 200 8.34 7.98 4.35
CA CYS A 200 8.14 6.57 4.05
C CYS A 200 7.37 6.38 2.74
N ILE A 201 7.29 5.13 2.28
CA ILE A 201 6.68 4.78 1.01
C ILE A 201 5.15 4.98 1.00
N ILE A 202 4.48 4.87 2.16
CA ILE A 202 3.03 5.08 2.29
C ILE A 202 2.63 6.54 2.58
N ARG A 203 3.55 7.50 2.46
CA ARG A 203 3.23 8.92 2.67
C ARG A 203 2.22 9.42 1.66
N SER A 204 1.31 10.27 2.11
CA SER A 204 0.24 10.92 1.32
C SER A 204 0.09 12.37 1.69
#